data_b83ae9575096f2f4e436d306f7dd5a34
#
_entry.id   b83ae9575096f2f4e436d306f7dd5a34
#
_cell.length_a   1.000
_cell.length_b   1.000
_cell.length_c   1.000
_cell.angle_alpha   90.00
_cell.angle_beta   90.00
_cell.angle_gamma   90.00
#
_symmetry.space_group_name_H-M   'P 1'
#
loop_
_entity.id
_entity.type
_entity.pdbx_description
1 polymer ?
#
loop_
_entity_poly.entity_id
_entity_poly.type
_entity_poly.pdbx_seq_one_letter_code
_entity_poly.pdbx_strand_id
1 'polypeptide(L)' 'MKDRFDLEQEILQIKSYADNIRMTAERMIDDDHNGNIDIDFYWNALNGIAVLLDMHSDVMFDTMKQCFKLDSYNN' A
#
# COMPACT_ATOMS: atom_id res chain seq x y z
N MET A 1 -14.07 -16.32 -8.37
CA MET A 1 -13.54 -15.35 -9.32
C MET A 1 -13.74 -13.94 -8.79
N LYS A 2 -12.71 -13.11 -8.86
CA LYS A 2 -12.80 -11.74 -8.36
C LYS A 2 -13.51 -10.83 -9.36
N ASP A 3 -14.27 -9.88 -8.85
CA ASP A 3 -15.07 -8.95 -9.65
C ASP A 3 -14.71 -7.50 -9.33
N ARG A 4 -15.49 -6.56 -9.88
CA ARG A 4 -15.25 -5.12 -9.70
C ARG A 4 -15.34 -4.69 -8.25
N PHE A 5 -16.20 -5.34 -7.47
CA PHE A 5 -16.31 -5.03 -6.04
C PHE A 5 -15.02 -5.37 -5.31
N ASP A 6 -14.43 -6.53 -5.61
CA ASP A 6 -13.15 -6.93 -5.03
C ASP A 6 -12.06 -5.94 -5.40
N LEU A 7 -12.03 -5.50 -6.66
CA LEU A 7 -11.06 -4.51 -7.12
C LEU A 7 -11.21 -3.18 -6.38
N GLU A 8 -12.43 -2.71 -6.19
CA GLU A 8 -12.69 -1.47 -5.46
C GLU A 8 -12.19 -1.56 -4.02
N GLN A 9 -12.42 -2.70 -3.35
CA GLN A 9 -11.96 -2.90 -1.98
C GLN A 9 -10.43 -2.89 -1.90
N GLU A 10 -9.76 -3.48 -2.87
CA GLU A 10 -8.30 -3.52 -2.91
C GLU A 10 -7.71 -2.14 -3.17
N ILE A 11 -8.35 -1.33 -4.01
CA ILE A 11 -7.94 0.06 -4.25
C ILE A 11 -8.07 0.89 -2.98
N LEU A 12 -9.18 0.72 -2.24
CA LEU A 12 -9.39 1.41 -0.97
C LEU A 12 -8.33 1.01 0.07
N GLN A 13 -7.90 -0.24 0.04
CA GLN A 13 -6.84 -0.71 0.93
C GLN A 13 -5.51 -0.02 0.63
N ILE A 14 -5.18 0.15 -0.65
CA ILE A 14 -3.97 0.88 -1.05
C ILE A 14 -4.02 2.32 -0.57
N LYS A 15 -5.18 2.97 -0.67
CA LYS A 15 -5.37 4.33 -0.17
C LYS A 15 -5.10 4.40 1.33
N SER A 16 -5.53 3.38 2.07
CA SER A 16 -5.24 3.29 3.51
C SER A 16 -3.74 3.26 3.79
N TYR A 17 -2.95 2.53 3.00
CA TYR A 17 -1.50 2.52 3.15
C TYR A 17 -0.89 3.90 2.87
N ALA A 18 -1.42 4.62 1.90
CA ALA A 18 -0.96 5.98 1.61
C ALA A 18 -1.21 6.91 2.79
N ASP A 19 -2.37 6.80 3.44
CA ASP A 19 -2.70 7.57 4.64
C ASP A 19 -1.74 7.23 5.79
N ASN A 20 -1.41 5.95 5.95
CA ASN A 20 -0.46 5.51 6.97
C ASN A 20 0.93 6.09 6.73
N ILE A 21 1.37 6.16 5.49
CA ILE A 21 2.66 6.76 5.13
C ILE A 21 2.64 8.25 5.49
N ARG A 22 1.55 8.95 5.18
CA ARG A 22 1.42 10.38 5.50
C ARG A 22 1.50 10.62 6.99
N MET A 23 0.76 9.86 7.78
CA MET A 23 0.76 9.97 9.24
C MET A 23 2.14 9.70 9.81
N THR A 24 2.83 8.70 9.29
CA THR A 24 4.18 8.36 9.73
C THR A 24 5.14 9.50 9.43
N ALA A 25 5.03 10.08 8.24
CA ALA A 25 5.89 11.21 7.85
C ALA A 25 5.65 12.44 8.72
N GLU A 26 4.39 12.74 9.04
CA GLU A 26 4.06 13.87 9.91
C GLU A 26 4.65 13.68 11.30
N ARG A 27 4.53 12.49 11.86
CA ARG A 27 5.09 12.18 13.16
C ARG A 27 6.62 12.27 13.14
N MET A 28 7.23 11.82 12.06
CA MET A 28 8.68 11.89 11.90
C MET A 28 9.16 13.34 11.91
N ILE A 29 8.44 14.24 11.24
CA ILE A 29 8.76 15.67 11.22
C ILE A 29 8.64 16.25 12.65
N ASP A 30 7.57 15.90 13.36
CA ASP A 30 7.36 16.39 14.72
C ASP A 30 8.49 15.90 15.66
N ASP A 31 8.87 14.64 15.56
CA ASP A 31 9.93 14.08 16.37
C ASP A 31 11.28 14.73 16.05
N ASP A 32 11.52 15.05 14.77
CA ASP A 32 12.75 15.75 14.37
C ASP A 32 12.78 17.16 14.97
N HIS A 33 11.67 17.89 14.95
CA HIS A 33 11.57 19.21 15.57
C HIS A 33 11.83 19.16 17.08
N ASN A 34 11.44 18.09 17.73
CA ASN A 34 11.62 17.90 19.17
C ASN A 34 12.98 17.28 19.53
N GLY A 35 13.79 16.93 18.53
CA GLY A 35 15.10 16.31 18.75
C GLY A 35 15.02 14.86 19.18
N ASN A 36 13.88 14.20 18.97
CA ASN A 36 13.62 12.83 19.43
C ASN A 36 13.52 11.82 18.28
N ILE A 37 14.04 12.14 17.12
CA ILE A 37 13.89 11.27 15.96
C ILE A 37 14.65 9.96 16.16
N ASP A 38 13.94 8.85 15.97
CA ASP A 38 14.51 7.49 15.94
C ASP A 38 14.48 7.00 14.50
N ILE A 39 15.60 7.16 13.82
CA ILE A 39 15.70 6.83 12.39
C ILE A 39 15.44 5.34 12.16
N ASP A 40 15.96 4.47 13.01
CA ASP A 40 15.77 3.02 12.85
C ASP A 40 14.30 2.64 12.98
N PHE A 41 13.58 3.23 13.94
CA PHE A 41 12.16 2.99 14.11
C PHE A 41 11.39 3.38 12.86
N TYR A 42 11.63 4.59 12.35
CA TYR A 42 10.90 5.09 11.17
C TYR A 42 11.28 4.34 9.91
N TRP A 43 12.55 3.97 9.77
CA TRP A 43 12.97 3.17 8.62
C TRP A 43 12.24 1.82 8.60
N ASN A 44 12.18 1.16 9.76
CA ASN A 44 11.51 -0.14 9.87
C ASN A 44 10.00 -0.01 9.63
N ALA A 45 9.38 1.04 10.15
CA ALA A 45 7.94 1.27 9.96
C ALA A 45 7.61 1.50 8.49
N LEU A 46 8.36 2.37 7.82
CA LEU A 46 8.12 2.67 6.41
C LEU A 46 8.44 1.48 5.53
N ASN A 47 9.50 0.73 5.84
CA ASN A 47 9.83 -0.47 5.09
C ASN A 47 8.74 -1.53 5.24
N GLY A 48 8.16 -1.67 6.43
CA GLY A 48 7.04 -2.59 6.64
C GLY A 48 5.83 -2.21 5.82
N ILE A 49 5.49 -0.93 5.76
CA ILE A 49 4.37 -0.45 4.94
C ILE A 49 4.66 -0.70 3.46
N ALA A 50 5.90 -0.44 3.03
CA ALA A 50 6.29 -0.65 1.63
C ALA A 50 6.16 -2.12 1.21
N VAL A 51 6.59 -3.04 2.09
CA VAL A 51 6.47 -4.48 1.83
C VAL A 51 5.00 -4.88 1.70
N LEU A 52 4.14 -4.42 2.61
CA LEU A 52 2.72 -4.71 2.56
C LEU A 52 2.06 -4.13 1.30
N LEU A 53 2.43 -2.92 0.93
CA LEU A 53 1.91 -2.27 -0.26
C LEU A 53 2.31 -3.03 -1.52
N ASP A 54 3.55 -3.50 -1.57
CA ASP A 54 4.04 -4.29 -2.70
C ASP A 54 3.27 -5.59 -2.85
N MET A 55 3.08 -6.32 -1.74
CA MET A 55 2.28 -7.55 -1.74
C MET A 55 0.84 -7.28 -2.17
N HIS A 56 0.26 -6.19 -1.68
CA HIS A 56 -1.12 -5.84 -2.02
C HIS A 56 -1.25 -5.45 -3.50
N SER A 57 -0.24 -4.78 -4.05
CA SER A 57 -0.22 -4.43 -5.47
C SER A 57 -0.23 -5.66 -6.36
N ASP A 58 0.50 -6.71 -5.98
CA ASP A 58 0.50 -7.96 -6.72
C ASP A 58 -0.89 -8.61 -6.73
N VAL A 59 -1.55 -8.62 -5.57
CA VAL A 59 -2.93 -9.15 -5.47
C VAL A 59 -3.88 -8.32 -6.32
N MET A 60 -3.77 -7.00 -6.27
CA MET A 60 -4.62 -6.11 -7.05
C MET A 60 -4.42 -6.30 -8.55
N PHE A 61 -3.18 -6.49 -8.98
CA PHE A 61 -2.88 -6.74 -10.39
C PHE A 61 -3.53 -8.02 -10.87
N ASP A 62 -3.47 -9.07 -10.05
CA ASP A 62 -4.14 -10.34 -10.35
C ASP A 62 -5.66 -10.16 -10.44
N THR A 63 -6.24 -9.39 -9.51
CA THR A 63 -7.66 -9.08 -9.54
C THR A 63 -8.06 -8.33 -10.81
N MET A 64 -7.24 -7.37 -11.24
CA MET A 64 -7.48 -6.63 -12.48
C MET A 64 -7.50 -7.57 -13.68
N LYS A 65 -6.57 -8.50 -13.75
CA LYS A 65 -6.55 -9.48 -14.84
C LYS A 65 -7.82 -10.30 -14.87
N GLN A 66 -8.32 -10.71 -13.71
CA GLN A 66 -9.56 -11.46 -13.62
C GLN A 66 -10.78 -10.63 -14.02
N CYS A 67 -10.88 -9.39 -13.51
CA CYS A 67 -12.01 -8.50 -13.77
C CYS A 67 -12.12 -8.13 -15.23
N PHE A 68 -10.99 -7.87 -15.87
CA PHE A 68 -10.96 -7.42 -17.26
C PHE A 68 -10.60 -8.53 -18.24
N LYS A 69 -10.42 -9.74 -17.73
CA LYS A 69 -10.11 -10.93 -18.53
C LYS A 69 -8.90 -10.74 -19.43
N LEU A 70 -7.87 -10.07 -18.89
CA LEU A 70 -6.68 -9.74 -19.66
C LEU A 70 -5.97 -10.96 -20.21
N ASP A 71 -5.95 -12.06 -19.44
CA ASP A 71 -5.32 -13.30 -19.87
C ASP A 71 -6.13 -14.00 -20.97
N SER A 72 -7.43 -13.71 -21.05
CA SER A 72 -8.31 -14.32 -22.07
C SER A 72 -8.05 -13.78 -23.48
N TYR A 73 -7.52 -12.56 -23.57
CA TYR A 73 -7.27 -11.94 -24.87
C TYR A 73 -6.06 -12.50 -25.59
N ASN A 74 -5.28 -13.30 -24.90
CA ASN A 74 -4.08 -13.92 -25.45
C ASN A 74 -4.36 -15.29 -26.09
N ASN A 75 -5.58 -15.72 -26.10
CA ASN A 75 -5.96 -17.03 -26.65
C ASN A 75 -6.30 -16.95 -28.16
#